data_20f726ef9c9746f6c4beb38808e6ee09
#
_entry.id   20f726ef9c9746f6c4beb38808e6ee09
#
_cell.length_a   1.000
_cell.length_b   1.000
_cell.length_c   1.000
_cell.angle_alpha   90.00
_cell.angle_beta   90.00
_cell.angle_gamma   90.00
#
_symmetry.space_group_name_H-M   'P 1'
#
loop_
_entity.id
_entity.type
_entity.pdbx_description
1 polymer ?
#
loop_
_entity_poly.entity_id
_entity_poly.type
_entity_poly.pdbx_seq_one_letter_code
_entity_poly.pdbx_strand_id
1 'polypeptide(L)'
;MCIRDSNADWLFETERIWNLKAELRFSDRREIEEAYNGFTFSLGKSKNAEQHFYIYPILKYVAAILIIGLLGLNLYEMVQSSSTVGENTVEVPKGQRASLMLSDGTKVWLNSQSKLIYPTQFSDRERNVRLEGEAFFDVAHKEHLPFVVHSPLLAIKVLGTKFNVKAYFDEKSVVTLAEGKVEVETNDRK
;
A
#
# COMPACT_ATOMS: atom_id res chain seq x y z
N MET A 1 53.67 -38.11 45.02
CA MET A 1 52.86 -37.50 43.94
C MET A 1 53.62 -37.78 42.66
N CYS A 2 53.27 -38.91 42.01
CA CYS A 2 53.98 -39.39 40.82
C CYS A 2 53.39 -38.70 39.60
N ILE A 3 54.15 -37.89 38.92
CA ILE A 3 53.87 -37.35 37.61
C ILE A 3 54.10 -38.50 36.64
N ARG A 4 52.98 -39.08 36.15
CA ARG A 4 53.04 -40.10 35.12
C ARG A 4 53.30 -39.38 33.79
N ASP A 5 54.48 -39.66 33.22
CA ASP A 5 54.96 -39.08 31.98
C ASP A 5 54.02 -39.42 30.81
N SER A 6 53.27 -38.43 30.36
CA SER A 6 52.42 -38.57 29.15
C SER A 6 53.26 -38.70 27.86
N ASN A 7 54.56 -38.55 27.95
CA ASN A 7 55.48 -38.68 26.82
C ASN A 7 55.83 -40.15 26.48
N ALA A 8 55.66 -41.09 27.43
CA ALA A 8 55.96 -42.50 27.19
C ALA A 8 54.91 -43.14 26.22
N ASP A 9 53.64 -42.82 26.38
CA ASP A 9 52.58 -43.36 25.51
C ASP A 9 52.75 -42.91 24.06
N TRP A 10 53.20 -41.68 23.85
CA TRP A 10 53.43 -41.16 22.48
C TRP A 10 54.66 -41.84 21.81
N LEU A 11 55.70 -42.16 22.54
CA LEU A 11 56.87 -42.90 22.03
C LEU A 11 56.49 -44.32 21.63
N PHE A 12 55.61 -44.97 22.35
CA PHE A 12 55.13 -46.31 22.01
C PHE A 12 54.20 -46.33 20.77
N GLU A 13 53.42 -45.26 20.55
CA GLU A 13 52.64 -45.13 19.32
C GLU A 13 53.50 -44.89 18.09
N THR A 14 54.56 -44.06 18.22
CA THR A 14 55.48 -43.80 17.10
C THR A 14 56.30 -45.04 16.75
N GLU A 15 56.73 -45.81 17.75
CA GLU A 15 57.47 -47.06 17.56
C GLU A 15 56.58 -48.12 16.85
N ARG A 16 55.32 -48.18 17.21
CA ARG A 16 54.33 -49.07 16.55
C ARG A 16 54.11 -48.70 15.09
N ILE A 17 54.09 -47.39 14.76
CA ILE A 17 53.99 -46.90 13.37
C ILE A 17 55.24 -47.23 12.58
N TRP A 18 56.45 -47.12 13.18
CA TRP A 18 57.70 -47.51 12.56
C TRP A 18 57.79 -48.99 12.28
N ASN A 19 57.35 -49.84 13.17
CA ASN A 19 57.32 -51.30 13.04
C ASN A 19 56.32 -51.74 11.98
N LEU A 20 55.14 -51.09 11.87
CA LEU A 20 54.18 -51.31 10.77
C LEU A 20 54.78 -50.94 9.41
N LYS A 21 55.62 -49.91 9.31
CA LYS A 21 56.32 -49.53 8.09
C LYS A 21 57.38 -50.55 7.69
N ALA A 22 57.96 -51.27 8.63
CA ALA A 22 58.94 -52.31 8.36
C ALA A 22 58.27 -53.61 7.88
N GLU A 23 57.01 -53.87 8.25
CA GLU A 23 56.24 -55.03 7.79
C GLU A 23 55.61 -54.88 6.40
N LEU A 24 55.46 -53.63 5.91
CA LEU A 24 54.96 -53.32 4.58
C LEU A 24 56.15 -53.42 3.59
N ARG A 25 56.64 -54.62 3.34
CA ARG A 25 57.54 -54.88 2.20
C ARG A 25 56.70 -54.95 0.92
N PHE A 26 56.51 -53.80 0.29
CA PHE A 26 56.09 -53.79 -1.10
C PHE A 26 57.25 -54.24 -2.00
N SER A 27 57.23 -55.46 -2.40
CA SER A 27 58.29 -56.07 -3.15
C SER A 27 58.22 -55.81 -4.67
N ASP A 28 57.12 -55.28 -5.16
CA ASP A 28 56.96 -55.01 -6.58
C ASP A 28 56.21 -53.68 -6.80
N ARG A 29 56.73 -52.91 -7.77
CA ARG A 29 56.17 -51.63 -8.21
C ARG A 29 54.69 -51.77 -8.73
N ARG A 30 54.32 -52.94 -9.20
CA ARG A 30 52.95 -53.22 -9.66
C ARG A 30 51.96 -53.28 -8.54
N GLU A 31 52.31 -53.88 -7.42
CA GLU A 31 51.41 -53.94 -6.25
C GLU A 31 51.12 -52.56 -5.70
N ILE A 32 52.09 -51.63 -5.76
CA ILE A 32 51.91 -50.22 -5.31
C ILE A 32 50.96 -49.49 -6.28
N GLU A 33 51.12 -49.72 -7.59
CA GLU A 33 50.24 -49.09 -8.59
C GLU A 33 48.81 -49.64 -8.55
N GLU A 34 48.63 -50.91 -8.32
CA GLU A 34 47.30 -51.54 -8.16
C GLU A 34 46.62 -51.05 -6.88
N ALA A 35 47.34 -50.95 -5.77
CA ALA A 35 46.82 -50.41 -4.51
C ALA A 35 46.49 -48.91 -4.63
N TYR A 36 47.33 -48.16 -5.34
CA TYR A 36 47.09 -46.72 -5.59
C TYR A 36 45.87 -46.50 -6.52
N ASN A 37 45.75 -47.27 -7.55
CA ASN A 37 44.61 -47.22 -8.48
C ASN A 37 43.32 -47.71 -7.80
N GLY A 38 43.39 -48.71 -6.95
CA GLY A 38 42.26 -49.18 -6.16
C GLY A 38 41.81 -48.10 -5.16
N PHE A 39 42.76 -47.38 -4.54
CA PHE A 39 42.46 -46.33 -3.59
C PHE A 39 41.87 -45.07 -4.30
N THR A 40 42.46 -44.65 -5.40
CA THR A 40 41.95 -43.53 -6.19
C THR A 40 40.60 -43.82 -6.82
N PHE A 41 40.36 -45.08 -7.25
CA PHE A 41 39.05 -45.49 -7.76
C PHE A 41 37.98 -45.46 -6.67
N SER A 42 38.31 -45.78 -5.41
CA SER A 42 37.37 -45.72 -4.30
C SER A 42 37.06 -44.28 -3.84
N LEU A 43 38.05 -43.39 -3.97
CA LEU A 43 37.85 -41.94 -3.63
C LEU A 43 37.16 -41.18 -4.77
N GLY A 44 37.30 -41.64 -6.02
CA GLY A 44 36.72 -40.97 -7.19
C GLY A 44 35.20 -41.18 -7.35
N LYS A 45 34.57 -42.03 -6.56
CA LYS A 45 33.14 -42.31 -6.69
C LYS A 45 32.30 -41.88 -5.48
N SER A 46 32.70 -40.79 -4.84
CA SER A 46 31.69 -39.97 -4.22
C SER A 46 30.90 -39.30 -5.37
N LYS A 47 29.85 -40.00 -5.82
CA LYS A 47 28.77 -39.31 -6.52
C LYS A 47 28.26 -38.28 -5.56
N ASN A 48 28.83 -37.08 -5.59
CA ASN A 48 28.07 -35.90 -5.30
C ASN A 48 26.89 -35.99 -6.27
N ALA A 49 25.80 -36.60 -5.84
CA ALA A 49 24.52 -36.29 -6.38
C ALA A 49 24.41 -34.77 -6.15
N GLU A 50 24.91 -34.00 -7.11
CA GLU A 50 24.39 -32.65 -7.32
C GLU A 50 22.90 -32.88 -7.59
N GLN A 51 22.17 -32.99 -6.47
CA GLN A 51 20.78 -32.60 -6.47
C GLN A 51 20.86 -31.10 -6.79
N HIS A 52 21.05 -30.78 -8.08
CA HIS A 52 20.73 -29.50 -8.62
C HIS A 52 19.30 -29.25 -8.17
N PHE A 53 19.20 -28.50 -7.09
CA PHE A 53 17.95 -28.01 -6.55
C PHE A 53 17.23 -27.29 -7.68
N TYR A 54 16.38 -28.02 -8.38
CA TYR A 54 15.44 -27.47 -9.37
C TYR A 54 14.49 -26.44 -8.74
N ILE A 55 14.69 -26.16 -7.47
CA ILE A 55 13.95 -25.17 -6.67
C ILE A 55 14.38 -23.73 -7.03
N TYR A 56 15.63 -23.51 -7.49
CA TYR A 56 16.13 -22.16 -7.81
C TYR A 56 15.29 -21.43 -8.88
N PRO A 57 14.95 -22.05 -10.02
CA PRO A 57 14.08 -21.39 -10.99
C PRO A 57 12.65 -21.20 -10.46
N ILE A 58 12.11 -22.19 -9.72
CA ILE A 58 10.76 -22.10 -9.13
C ILE A 58 10.70 -20.97 -8.10
N LEU A 59 11.73 -20.83 -7.25
CA LEU A 59 11.81 -19.79 -6.23
C LEU A 59 11.80 -18.36 -6.83
N LYS A 60 12.44 -18.18 -8.00
CA LYS A 60 12.41 -16.90 -8.73
C LYS A 60 10.99 -16.54 -9.19
N TYR A 61 10.24 -17.50 -9.70
CA TYR A 61 8.84 -17.26 -10.13
C TYR A 61 7.93 -17.01 -8.94
N VAL A 62 8.09 -17.75 -7.84
CA VAL A 62 7.35 -17.52 -6.60
C VAL A 62 7.63 -16.12 -6.04
N ALA A 63 8.90 -15.71 -5.99
CA ALA A 63 9.29 -14.36 -5.55
C ALA A 63 8.70 -13.28 -6.46
N ALA A 64 8.73 -13.48 -7.79
CA ALA A 64 8.13 -12.54 -8.74
C ALA A 64 6.61 -12.40 -8.54
N ILE A 65 5.90 -13.51 -8.34
CA ILE A 65 4.44 -13.50 -8.08
C ILE A 65 4.14 -12.78 -6.76
N LEU A 66 4.92 -13.02 -5.70
CA LEU A 66 4.76 -12.33 -4.42
C LEU A 66 5.00 -10.82 -4.55
N ILE A 67 6.04 -10.41 -5.30
CA ILE A 67 6.33 -8.98 -5.53
C ILE A 67 5.19 -8.33 -6.32
N ILE A 68 4.72 -8.98 -7.38
CA ILE A 68 3.60 -8.46 -8.19
C ILE A 68 2.31 -8.40 -7.35
N GLY A 69 2.06 -9.41 -6.52
CA GLY A 69 0.92 -9.42 -5.59
C GLY A 69 0.99 -8.28 -4.56
N LEU A 70 2.16 -8.06 -3.95
CA LEU A 70 2.38 -6.96 -3.00
C LEU A 70 2.28 -5.59 -3.67
N LEU A 71 2.83 -5.44 -4.89
CA LEU A 71 2.67 -4.21 -5.67
C LEU A 71 1.20 -3.97 -6.05
N GLY A 72 0.48 -5.03 -6.44
CA GLY A 72 -0.94 -4.96 -6.75
C GLY A 72 -1.78 -4.55 -5.53
N LEU A 73 -1.49 -5.10 -4.36
CA LEU A 73 -2.15 -4.71 -3.09
C LEU A 73 -1.84 -3.25 -2.73
N ASN A 74 -0.58 -2.81 -2.84
CA ASN A 74 -0.22 -1.41 -2.58
C ASN A 74 -0.89 -0.44 -3.55
N LEU A 75 -0.95 -0.78 -4.84
CA LEU A 75 -1.67 0.01 -5.85
C LEU A 75 -3.18 0.01 -5.58
N TYR A 76 -3.74 -1.13 -5.19
CA TYR A 76 -5.15 -1.25 -4.82
C TYR A 76 -5.48 -0.37 -3.60
N GLU A 77 -4.68 -0.41 -2.53
CA GLU A 77 -4.84 0.47 -1.37
C GLU A 77 -4.66 1.95 -1.74
N MET A 78 -3.70 2.29 -2.59
CA MET A 78 -3.48 3.66 -3.05
C MET A 78 -4.66 4.18 -3.88
N VAL A 79 -5.28 3.34 -4.71
CA VAL A 79 -6.50 3.68 -5.47
C VAL A 79 -7.74 3.71 -4.57
N GLN A 80 -7.82 2.82 -3.59
CA GLN A 80 -8.94 2.74 -2.64
C GLN A 80 -8.78 3.75 -1.49
N SER A 81 -7.59 4.23 -1.20
CA SER A 81 -7.33 5.40 -0.33
C SER A 81 -7.74 6.70 -1.03
N SER A 82 -8.85 6.66 -1.78
CA SER A 82 -9.66 7.85 -2.01
C SER A 82 -10.08 8.35 -0.63
N SER A 83 -9.18 9.13 -0.05
CA SER A 83 -9.31 10.04 1.07
C SER A 83 -10.62 9.83 1.81
N THR A 84 -10.59 9.33 3.03
CA THR A 84 -11.54 9.79 4.06
C THR A 84 -11.31 11.29 4.21
N VAL A 85 -11.76 12.04 3.21
CA VAL A 85 -11.80 13.50 3.28
C VAL A 85 -12.71 13.80 4.45
N GLY A 86 -12.15 14.30 5.54
CA GLY A 86 -12.93 14.68 6.70
C GLY A 86 -14.05 15.61 6.23
N GLU A 87 -15.29 15.33 6.63
CA GLU A 87 -16.42 16.22 6.38
C GLU A 87 -16.54 17.21 7.54
N ASN A 88 -16.67 18.48 7.19
CA ASN A 88 -17.03 19.54 8.12
C ASN A 88 -18.54 19.77 8.09
N THR A 89 -19.13 20.01 9.23
CA THR A 89 -20.54 20.37 9.36
C THR A 89 -20.66 21.70 10.04
N VAL A 90 -21.38 22.63 9.43
CA VAL A 90 -21.76 23.90 10.02
C VAL A 90 -23.26 23.93 10.10
N GLU A 91 -23.81 24.11 11.34
CA GLU A 91 -25.21 24.20 11.61
C GLU A 91 -25.52 25.55 12.23
N VAL A 92 -26.53 26.25 11.68
CA VAL A 92 -26.91 27.58 12.10
C VAL A 92 -28.25 27.52 12.84
N PRO A 93 -28.26 27.86 14.15
CA PRO A 93 -29.50 27.87 14.94
C PRO A 93 -30.52 28.91 14.47
N LYS A 94 -31.75 28.75 14.95
CA LYS A 94 -32.82 29.70 14.68
C LYS A 94 -32.45 31.14 15.08
N GLY A 95 -32.69 32.09 14.18
CA GLY A 95 -32.44 33.50 14.38
C GLY A 95 -30.99 33.95 14.21
N GLN A 96 -30.08 33.04 13.86
CA GLN A 96 -28.69 33.35 13.60
C GLN A 96 -28.35 33.23 12.11
N ARG A 97 -27.19 33.74 11.73
CA ARG A 97 -26.59 33.60 10.39
C ARG A 97 -25.10 33.30 10.56
N ALA A 98 -24.53 32.57 9.62
CA ALA A 98 -23.11 32.30 9.58
C ALA A 98 -22.55 32.60 8.20
N SER A 99 -21.28 32.98 8.14
CA SER A 99 -20.53 33.08 6.90
C SER A 99 -19.22 32.31 7.00
N LEU A 100 -18.85 31.61 5.96
CA LEU A 100 -17.60 30.85 5.90
C LEU A 100 -17.00 30.93 4.51
N MET A 101 -15.71 30.66 4.42
CA MET A 101 -14.98 30.50 3.19
C MET A 101 -14.49 29.06 3.09
N LEU A 102 -14.81 28.42 1.97
CA LEU A 102 -14.40 27.04 1.68
C LEU A 102 -12.95 26.98 1.20
N SER A 103 -12.36 25.79 1.14
CA SER A 103 -10.97 25.58 0.76
C SER A 103 -10.64 25.98 -0.71
N ASP A 104 -11.66 26.09 -1.55
CA ASP A 104 -11.53 26.54 -2.95
C ASP A 104 -11.62 28.05 -3.14
N GLY A 105 -11.89 28.82 -2.05
CA GLY A 105 -12.13 30.25 -2.05
C GLY A 105 -13.59 30.67 -2.21
N THR A 106 -14.52 29.71 -2.35
CA THR A 106 -15.97 29.99 -2.38
C THR A 106 -16.43 30.56 -1.05
N LYS A 107 -17.20 31.62 -1.09
CA LYS A 107 -17.83 32.23 0.09
C LYS A 107 -19.29 31.78 0.20
N VAL A 108 -19.67 31.39 1.41
CA VAL A 108 -21.04 30.92 1.70
C VAL A 108 -21.61 31.69 2.86
N TRP A 109 -22.85 32.16 2.71
CA TRP A 109 -23.64 32.78 3.78
C TRP A 109 -24.85 31.91 4.05
N LEU A 110 -24.85 31.29 5.22
CA LEU A 110 -25.94 30.45 5.71
C LEU A 110 -26.99 31.27 6.44
N ASN A 111 -28.25 31.07 6.10
CA ASN A 111 -29.36 31.66 6.79
C ASN A 111 -29.75 30.85 8.05
N SER A 112 -30.73 31.35 8.80
CA SER A 112 -31.27 30.70 10.00
C SER A 112 -31.75 29.27 9.71
N GLN A 113 -31.54 28.34 10.64
CA GLN A 113 -31.97 26.94 10.57
C GLN A 113 -31.40 26.23 9.33
N SER A 114 -30.18 26.50 8.96
CA SER A 114 -29.53 25.88 7.82
C SER A 114 -28.32 25.09 8.27
N LYS A 115 -28.06 24.00 7.51
CA LYS A 115 -26.94 23.10 7.73
C LYS A 115 -26.19 22.91 6.43
N LEU A 116 -24.87 23.10 6.48
CA LEU A 116 -23.94 22.86 5.36
C LEU A 116 -22.95 21.79 5.75
N ILE A 117 -22.84 20.77 4.90
CA ILE A 117 -21.82 19.72 5.02
C ILE A 117 -20.91 19.83 3.79
N TYR A 118 -19.63 19.94 4.07
CA TYR A 118 -18.62 20.09 3.01
C TYR A 118 -17.31 19.40 3.40
N PRO A 119 -16.52 18.92 2.42
CA PRO A 119 -15.25 18.25 2.69
C PRO A 119 -14.19 19.25 3.14
N THR A 120 -13.21 18.82 3.94
CA THR A 120 -12.03 19.63 4.30
C THR A 120 -11.23 20.02 3.07
N GLN A 121 -11.17 19.15 2.05
CA GLN A 121 -10.58 19.40 0.74
C GLN A 121 -11.50 18.85 -0.34
N PHE A 122 -11.67 19.58 -1.42
CA PHE A 122 -12.42 19.10 -2.58
C PHE A 122 -11.61 18.12 -3.42
N SER A 123 -12.31 17.25 -4.12
CA SER A 123 -11.70 16.33 -5.09
C SER A 123 -11.22 17.07 -6.35
N ASP A 124 -10.38 16.40 -7.17
CA ASP A 124 -9.93 16.94 -8.45
C ASP A 124 -10.98 16.82 -9.57
N ARG A 125 -12.14 16.21 -9.28
CA ARG A 125 -13.20 16.01 -10.28
C ARG A 125 -14.34 16.99 -10.11
N GLU A 126 -14.76 17.23 -8.87
CA GLU A 126 -15.90 18.08 -8.53
C GLU A 126 -15.84 18.56 -7.08
N ARG A 127 -16.49 19.71 -6.81
CA ARG A 127 -16.57 20.35 -5.50
C ARG A 127 -17.98 20.15 -4.94
N ASN A 128 -18.17 19.07 -4.21
CA ASN A 128 -19.48 18.68 -3.67
C ASN A 128 -19.71 19.28 -2.29
N VAL A 129 -20.90 19.84 -2.08
CA VAL A 129 -21.41 20.26 -0.76
C VAL A 129 -22.87 19.81 -0.61
N ARG A 130 -23.33 19.62 0.62
CA ARG A 130 -24.73 19.31 0.92
C ARG A 130 -25.34 20.45 1.73
N LEU A 131 -26.49 20.92 1.31
CA LEU A 131 -27.24 22.00 1.95
C LEU A 131 -28.63 21.53 2.37
N GLU A 132 -28.96 21.78 3.62
CA GLU A 132 -30.32 21.75 4.15
C GLU A 132 -30.65 23.15 4.67
N GLY A 133 -31.76 23.75 4.22
CA GLY A 133 -32.09 25.12 4.56
C GLY A 133 -31.77 26.14 3.49
N GLU A 134 -31.25 27.30 3.84
CA GLU A 134 -31.00 28.40 2.89
C GLU A 134 -29.58 28.93 2.96
N ALA A 135 -28.93 29.06 1.81
CA ALA A 135 -27.60 29.62 1.69
C ALA A 135 -27.42 30.43 0.42
N PHE A 136 -26.67 31.51 0.51
CA PHE A 136 -26.12 32.25 -0.63
C PHE A 136 -24.69 31.81 -0.88
N PHE A 137 -24.37 31.52 -2.14
CA PHE A 137 -23.07 31.08 -2.60
C PHE A 137 -22.45 32.12 -3.55
N ASP A 138 -21.21 32.52 -3.30
CA ASP A 138 -20.34 33.24 -4.25
C ASP A 138 -19.20 32.29 -4.62
N VAL A 139 -19.43 31.53 -5.69
CA VAL A 139 -18.57 30.40 -6.05
C VAL A 139 -17.35 30.87 -6.81
N ALA A 140 -16.17 30.49 -6.33
CA ALA A 140 -14.90 30.75 -7.00
C ALA A 140 -14.90 30.11 -8.39
N HIS A 141 -14.61 30.90 -9.44
CA HIS A 141 -14.66 30.43 -10.83
C HIS A 141 -13.55 29.42 -11.13
N LYS A 142 -13.95 28.24 -11.62
CA LYS A 142 -13.04 27.17 -12.12
C LYS A 142 -13.70 26.46 -13.28
N GLU A 143 -13.16 26.64 -14.48
CA GLU A 143 -13.76 26.13 -15.73
C GLU A 143 -13.91 24.61 -15.82
N HIS A 144 -12.95 23.88 -15.24
CA HIS A 144 -12.88 22.41 -15.35
C HIS A 144 -13.25 21.67 -14.06
N LEU A 145 -13.62 22.38 -13.00
CA LEU A 145 -13.93 21.80 -11.70
C LEU A 145 -15.28 22.29 -11.20
N PRO A 146 -16.38 21.64 -11.56
CA PRO A 146 -17.73 22.08 -11.20
C PRO A 146 -17.94 22.06 -9.68
N PHE A 147 -18.73 23.03 -9.22
CA PHE A 147 -19.22 23.11 -7.84
C PHE A 147 -20.67 22.63 -7.83
N VAL A 148 -20.97 21.63 -6.99
CA VAL A 148 -22.29 20.99 -6.93
C VAL A 148 -22.86 21.10 -5.54
N VAL A 149 -24.02 21.76 -5.44
CA VAL A 149 -24.80 21.85 -4.20
C VAL A 149 -25.90 20.79 -4.24
N HIS A 150 -25.77 19.79 -3.39
CA HIS A 150 -26.82 18.79 -3.18
C HIS A 150 -27.78 19.27 -2.10
N SER A 151 -29.05 19.36 -2.44
CA SER A 151 -30.13 19.58 -1.49
C SER A 151 -31.09 18.36 -1.47
N PRO A 152 -32.06 18.28 -0.57
CA PRO A 152 -32.96 17.12 -0.50
C PRO A 152 -33.69 16.78 -1.82
N LEU A 153 -34.00 17.79 -2.63
CA LEU A 153 -34.78 17.64 -3.87
C LEU A 153 -34.02 18.01 -5.14
N LEU A 154 -32.93 18.78 -5.04
CA LEU A 154 -32.25 19.36 -6.20
C LEU A 154 -30.73 19.15 -6.08
N ALA A 155 -30.10 18.95 -7.21
CA ALA A 155 -28.66 19.11 -7.39
C ALA A 155 -28.41 20.35 -8.29
N ILE A 156 -27.59 21.27 -7.82
CA ILE A 156 -27.31 22.55 -8.49
C ILE A 156 -25.83 22.57 -8.86
N LYS A 157 -25.52 22.62 -10.16
CA LYS A 157 -24.16 22.57 -10.69
C LYS A 157 -23.77 23.89 -11.33
N VAL A 158 -22.61 24.41 -10.94
CA VAL A 158 -22.09 25.70 -11.41
C VAL A 158 -20.56 25.66 -11.60
N LEU A 159 -20.01 26.60 -12.35
CA LEU A 159 -18.54 26.72 -12.52
C LEU A 159 -17.95 27.95 -11.79
N GLY A 160 -18.78 28.97 -11.56
CA GLY A 160 -18.40 30.23 -10.91
C GLY A 160 -19.59 31.19 -11.01
N THR A 161 -20.44 31.16 -10.02
CA THR A 161 -21.79 31.73 -10.10
C THR A 161 -22.16 32.28 -8.71
N LYS A 162 -22.91 33.37 -8.67
CA LYS A 162 -23.53 33.88 -7.45
C LYS A 162 -25.01 33.54 -7.46
N PHE A 163 -25.43 32.76 -6.47
CA PHE A 163 -26.81 32.27 -6.41
C PHE A 163 -27.24 31.98 -4.97
N ASN A 164 -28.55 32.02 -4.73
CA ASN A 164 -29.17 31.62 -3.49
C ASN A 164 -29.92 30.30 -3.68
N VAL A 165 -29.81 29.40 -2.73
CA VAL A 165 -30.59 28.16 -2.67
C VAL A 165 -31.38 28.17 -1.39
N LYS A 166 -32.72 28.03 -1.51
CA LYS A 166 -33.64 27.80 -0.41
C LYS A 166 -34.23 26.42 -0.54
N ALA A 167 -33.86 25.50 0.36
CA ALA A 167 -34.24 24.10 0.31
C ALA A 167 -34.48 23.55 1.73
N TYR A 168 -35.45 24.12 2.44
CA TYR A 168 -35.94 23.58 3.71
C TYR A 168 -36.77 22.32 3.46
N PHE A 169 -36.77 21.39 4.39
CA PHE A 169 -37.37 20.07 4.24
C PHE A 169 -38.86 20.11 3.89
N ASP A 170 -39.61 21.02 4.47
CA ASP A 170 -41.09 21.12 4.32
C ASP A 170 -41.53 22.21 3.33
N GLU A 171 -40.58 22.82 2.60
CA GLU A 171 -40.84 23.89 1.66
C GLU A 171 -40.44 23.52 0.21
N LYS A 172 -41.02 24.26 -0.75
CA LYS A 172 -40.55 24.17 -2.13
C LYS A 172 -39.15 24.69 -2.26
N SER A 173 -38.30 23.91 -2.91
CA SER A 173 -36.94 24.35 -3.21
C SER A 173 -36.94 25.48 -4.24
N VAL A 174 -36.22 26.55 -3.98
CA VAL A 174 -36.08 27.73 -4.83
C VAL A 174 -34.60 28.02 -5.06
N VAL A 175 -34.23 28.18 -6.32
CA VAL A 175 -32.89 28.64 -6.72
C VAL A 175 -33.01 30.02 -7.36
N THR A 176 -32.32 31.01 -6.83
CA THR A 176 -32.30 32.37 -7.33
C THR A 176 -30.91 32.71 -7.85
N LEU A 177 -30.77 32.93 -9.15
CA LEU A 177 -29.52 33.30 -9.79
C LEU A 177 -29.29 34.81 -9.70
N ALA A 178 -28.15 35.23 -9.17
CA ALA A 178 -27.72 36.63 -9.16
C ALA A 178 -26.74 36.95 -10.31
N GLU A 179 -25.78 36.06 -10.58
CA GLU A 179 -24.76 36.29 -11.61
C GLU A 179 -24.23 34.93 -12.13
N GLY A 180 -24.05 34.79 -13.45
CA GLY A 180 -23.44 33.60 -14.06
C GLY A 180 -24.46 32.63 -14.69
N LYS A 181 -24.18 31.35 -14.61
CA LYS A 181 -24.99 30.24 -15.16
C LYS A 181 -25.17 29.15 -14.13
N VAL A 182 -26.35 28.53 -14.12
CA VAL A 182 -26.70 27.44 -13.22
C VAL A 182 -27.35 26.32 -14.00
N GLU A 183 -26.98 25.10 -13.70
CA GLU A 183 -27.62 23.88 -14.15
C GLU A 183 -28.31 23.26 -12.94
N VAL A 184 -29.61 22.95 -13.05
CA VAL A 184 -30.40 22.40 -11.95
C VAL A 184 -30.96 21.05 -12.37
N GLU A 185 -30.63 20.03 -11.62
CA GLU A 185 -31.17 18.69 -11.77
C GLU A 185 -32.08 18.34 -10.60
N THR A 186 -33.20 17.67 -10.89
CA THR A 186 -34.09 17.20 -9.83
C THR A 186 -33.66 15.81 -9.37
N ASN A 187 -33.49 15.66 -8.07
CA ASN A 187 -33.30 14.34 -7.47
C ASN A 187 -34.62 13.61 -7.38
N ASP A 188 -35.06 12.99 -8.49
CA ASP A 188 -36.23 12.10 -8.46
C ASP A 188 -35.91 10.91 -7.54
N ARG A 189 -36.41 10.94 -6.32
CA ARG A 189 -36.52 9.72 -5.51
C ARG A 189 -37.59 8.82 -6.17
N LYS A 190 -37.10 7.81 -6.91
CA LYS A 190 -37.97 6.65 -7.23
C LYS A 190 -38.21 5.84 -5.98
#